data_a3d590e4676e23376d169d70c5ff0f7a
#
_entry.id   a3d590e4676e23376d169d70c5ff0f7a
#
_cell.length_a   1.000
_cell.length_b   1.000
_cell.length_c   1.000
_cell.angle_alpha   90.00
_cell.angle_beta   90.00
_cell.angle_gamma   90.00
#
_symmetry.space_group_name_H-M   'P 1'
#
loop_
_entity.id
_entity.type
_entity.pdbx_description
1 polymer ?
#
loop_
_entity_poly.entity_id
_entity_poly.type
_entity_poly.pdbx_seq_one_letter_code
_entity_poly.pdbx_strand_id
1 'polypeptide(L)'
;MVQIIAGKKGKGKTKHLLDMANAAIKGANGTVVYLDKSAQHMYELNNRIRLINVNEFPVASAEGFLGFICGIISQDHDLETMYLDSFLKLSALEGADITETYKTLKKISDKYHVTFVLSISMDADELPECAKGDVIISL
;
A
#
# COMPACT_ATOMS: atom_id res chain seq x y z
N MET A 1 -0.53 11.07 -4.50
CA MET A 1 0.48 10.35 -5.30
C MET A 1 0.41 8.86 -4.98
N VAL A 2 0.48 8.01 -5.99
CA VAL A 2 0.60 6.56 -5.82
C VAL A 2 1.92 6.11 -6.43
N GLN A 3 2.66 5.29 -5.70
CA GLN A 3 3.96 4.76 -6.12
C GLN A 3 3.94 3.24 -6.01
N ILE A 4 4.57 2.56 -6.96
CA ILE A 4 4.54 1.10 -7.05
C ILE A 4 5.95 0.52 -7.03
N ILE A 5 6.12 -0.52 -6.21
CA ILE A 5 7.25 -1.43 -6.28
C ILE A 5 6.73 -2.71 -6.95
N ALA A 6 7.18 -2.97 -8.18
CA ALA A 6 6.71 -4.09 -8.98
C ALA A 6 7.77 -5.19 -9.06
N GLY A 7 7.32 -6.42 -9.12
CA GLY A 7 8.18 -7.59 -9.27
C GLY A 7 7.44 -8.84 -8.83
N LYS A 8 7.81 -9.97 -9.39
CA LYS A 8 7.20 -11.25 -9.01
C LYS A 8 7.53 -11.60 -7.57
N LYS A 9 6.77 -12.53 -7.01
CA LYS A 9 6.94 -13.02 -5.65
C LYS A 9 8.40 -13.45 -5.42
N GLY A 10 8.95 -13.10 -4.27
CA GLY A 10 10.31 -13.49 -3.89
C GLY A 10 11.41 -12.54 -4.36
N LYS A 11 11.08 -11.41 -4.94
CA LYS A 11 12.05 -10.43 -5.46
C LYS A 11 12.52 -9.40 -4.43
N GLY A 12 12.00 -9.44 -3.21
CA GLY A 12 12.45 -8.53 -2.14
C GLY A 12 11.68 -7.22 -2.07
N LYS A 13 10.46 -7.17 -2.57
CA LYS A 13 9.63 -5.96 -2.53
C LYS A 13 9.37 -5.47 -1.11
N THR A 14 9.11 -6.38 -0.18
CA THR A 14 8.82 -6.03 1.22
C THR A 14 9.98 -5.28 1.87
N LYS A 15 11.22 -5.69 1.61
CA LYS A 15 12.39 -5.01 2.17
C LYS A 15 12.45 -3.55 1.70
N HIS A 16 12.21 -3.30 0.43
CA HIS A 16 12.16 -1.94 -0.11
C HIS A 16 11.08 -1.11 0.57
N LEU A 17 9.90 -1.72 0.76
CA LEU A 17 8.76 -1.05 1.40
C LEU A 17 9.07 -0.69 2.86
N LEU A 18 9.64 -1.63 3.61
CA LEU A 18 10.06 -1.40 5.00
C LEU A 18 11.11 -0.30 5.09
N ASP A 19 12.12 -0.34 4.23
CA ASP A 19 13.18 0.67 4.22
C ASP A 19 12.61 2.06 3.90
N MET A 20 11.70 2.16 2.94
CA MET A 20 11.05 3.42 2.59
C MET A 20 10.23 3.98 3.76
N ALA A 21 9.45 3.12 4.41
CA ALA A 21 8.62 3.54 5.55
C ALA A 21 9.48 4.05 6.71
N ASN A 22 10.55 3.31 7.02
CA ASN A 22 11.47 3.70 8.10
C ASN A 22 12.24 4.98 7.78
N ALA A 23 12.52 5.24 6.51
CA ALA A 23 13.13 6.50 6.11
C ALA A 23 12.13 7.66 6.19
N ALA A 24 10.90 7.44 5.72
CA ALA A 24 9.87 8.47 5.70
C ALA A 24 9.47 8.96 7.08
N ILE A 25 9.39 8.07 8.07
CA ILE A 25 8.94 8.45 9.42
C ILE A 25 9.88 9.43 10.11
N LYS A 26 11.16 9.43 9.74
CA LYS A 26 12.15 10.32 10.34
C LYS A 26 11.87 11.79 10.07
N GLY A 27 11.31 12.10 8.89
CA GLY A 27 10.98 13.48 8.50
C GLY A 27 9.49 13.77 8.47
N ALA A 28 8.65 12.83 8.87
CA ALA A 28 7.20 13.00 8.81
C ALA A 28 6.71 13.94 9.90
N ASN A 29 5.78 14.82 9.53
CA ASN A 29 5.07 15.67 10.48
C ASN A 29 3.77 15.03 10.96
N GLY A 30 3.25 14.06 10.17
CA GLY A 30 1.99 13.39 10.45
C GLY A 30 2.17 11.89 10.57
N THR A 31 1.06 11.18 10.41
CA THR A 31 0.98 9.74 10.61
C THR A 31 1.48 8.98 9.38
N VAL A 32 2.23 7.91 9.62
CA VAL A 32 2.62 6.92 8.60
C VAL A 32 2.01 5.59 9.00
N VAL A 33 1.30 4.95 8.07
CA VAL A 33 0.59 3.69 8.28
C VAL A 33 1.17 2.63 7.36
N TYR A 34 1.32 1.43 7.88
CA TYR A 34 1.80 0.27 7.11
C TYR A 34 0.77 -0.85 7.22
N LEU A 35 0.12 -1.19 6.10
CA LEU A 35 -0.83 -2.29 6.03
C LEU A 35 -0.12 -3.54 5.54
N ASP A 36 -0.28 -4.62 6.30
CA ASP A 36 0.28 -5.92 5.97
C ASP A 36 -0.78 -7.00 6.19
N LYS A 37 -0.54 -8.16 5.63
CA LYS A 37 -1.38 -9.36 5.83
C LYS A 37 -1.01 -10.13 7.10
N SER A 38 0.00 -9.68 7.82
CA SER A 38 0.45 -10.30 9.08
C SER A 38 1.16 -9.25 9.93
N ALA A 39 1.54 -9.62 11.15
CA ALA A 39 2.32 -8.78 12.04
C ALA A 39 3.81 -9.19 12.09
N GLN A 40 4.27 -10.05 11.16
CA GLN A 40 5.63 -10.61 11.23
C GLN A 40 6.73 -9.57 11.11
N HIS A 41 6.45 -8.41 10.49
CA HIS A 41 7.45 -7.36 10.28
C HIS A 41 7.40 -6.24 11.34
N MET A 42 6.60 -6.40 12.40
CA MET A 42 6.38 -5.32 13.38
C MET A 42 7.70 -4.84 14.03
N TYR A 43 8.66 -5.74 14.24
CA TYR A 43 9.93 -5.38 14.86
C TYR A 43 10.94 -4.76 13.89
N GLU A 44 10.66 -4.84 12.59
CA GLU A 44 11.48 -4.22 11.56
C GLU A 44 11.06 -2.80 11.25
N LEU A 45 9.89 -2.38 11.73
CA LEU A 45 9.37 -1.04 11.55
C LEU A 45 9.64 -0.18 12.78
N ASN A 46 9.92 1.10 12.53
CA ASN A 46 9.98 2.10 13.58
C ASN A 46 8.65 2.10 14.35
N ASN A 47 8.70 2.14 15.68
CA ASN A 47 7.50 2.05 16.52
C ASN A 47 6.53 3.22 16.37
N ARG A 48 6.94 4.32 15.73
CA ARG A 48 6.06 5.44 15.40
C ARG A 48 5.20 5.17 14.17
N ILE A 49 5.54 4.17 13.36
CA ILE A 49 4.72 3.73 12.23
C ILE A 49 3.60 2.85 12.76
N ARG A 50 2.37 3.12 12.32
CA ARG A 50 1.22 2.30 12.70
C ARG A 50 1.12 1.10 11.77
N LEU A 51 1.43 -0.08 12.30
CA LEU A 51 1.26 -1.34 11.58
C LEU A 51 -0.16 -1.86 11.79
N ILE A 52 -0.86 -2.13 10.69
CA ILE A 52 -2.19 -2.74 10.74
C ILE A 52 -2.13 -4.09 10.03
N ASN A 53 -2.46 -5.15 10.77
CA ASN A 53 -2.61 -6.48 10.20
C ASN A 53 -4.04 -6.61 9.66
N VAL A 54 -4.18 -6.51 8.34
CA VAL A 54 -5.50 -6.51 7.68
C VAL A 54 -6.23 -7.84 7.88
N ASN A 55 -5.51 -8.94 8.09
CA ASN A 55 -6.12 -10.25 8.34
C ASN A 55 -6.90 -10.32 9.67
N GLU A 56 -6.72 -9.38 10.56
CA GLU A 56 -7.52 -9.30 11.80
C GLU A 56 -8.92 -8.73 11.55
N PHE A 57 -9.19 -8.24 10.36
CA PHE A 57 -10.44 -7.58 10.02
C PHE A 57 -11.13 -8.31 8.84
N PRO A 58 -12.46 -8.26 8.75
CA PRO A 58 -13.19 -9.01 7.72
C PRO A 58 -13.15 -8.30 6.35
N VAL A 59 -11.97 -8.12 5.80
CA VAL A 59 -11.77 -7.53 4.47
C VAL A 59 -11.65 -8.68 3.48
N ALA A 60 -12.68 -8.88 2.65
CA ALA A 60 -12.76 -10.04 1.76
C ALA A 60 -13.01 -9.67 0.29
N SER A 61 -13.01 -8.37 -0.05
CA SER A 61 -13.25 -7.90 -1.41
C SER A 61 -12.48 -6.63 -1.68
N ALA A 62 -12.34 -6.27 -2.96
CA ALA A 62 -11.71 -5.00 -3.34
C ALA A 62 -12.48 -3.81 -2.79
N GLU A 63 -13.81 -3.87 -2.83
CA GLU A 63 -14.67 -2.81 -2.29
C GLU A 63 -14.51 -2.69 -0.77
N GLY A 64 -14.47 -3.80 -0.07
CA GLY A 64 -14.24 -3.83 1.36
C GLY A 64 -12.87 -3.26 1.73
N PHE A 65 -11.85 -3.56 0.93
CA PHE A 65 -10.50 -3.02 1.12
C PHE A 65 -10.48 -1.50 0.93
N LEU A 66 -11.12 -0.99 -0.11
CA LEU A 66 -11.20 0.46 -0.34
C LEU A 66 -11.95 1.15 0.80
N GLY A 67 -13.02 0.55 1.30
CA GLY A 67 -13.75 1.06 2.46
C GLY A 67 -12.89 1.07 3.72
N PHE A 68 -12.08 0.04 3.90
CA PHE A 68 -11.13 -0.06 5.02
C PHE A 68 -10.13 1.10 4.99
N ILE A 69 -9.54 1.36 3.81
CA ILE A 69 -8.62 2.48 3.61
C ILE A 69 -9.31 3.81 3.88
N CYS A 70 -10.51 4.01 3.35
CA CYS A 70 -11.27 5.23 3.58
C CYS A 70 -11.60 5.42 5.07
N GLY A 71 -11.88 4.33 5.79
CA GLY A 71 -12.10 4.38 7.23
C GLY A 71 -10.87 4.87 8.00
N ILE A 72 -9.69 4.41 7.61
CA ILE A 72 -8.43 4.88 8.22
C ILE A 72 -8.24 6.38 7.95
N ILE A 73 -8.44 6.81 6.72
CA ILE A 73 -8.28 8.22 6.32
C ILE A 73 -9.30 9.10 7.05
N SER A 74 -10.53 8.64 7.19
CA SER A 74 -11.63 9.43 7.72
C SER A 74 -11.42 9.89 9.17
N GLN A 75 -10.64 9.16 9.94
CA GLN A 75 -10.41 9.47 11.36
C GLN A 75 -9.03 10.06 11.64
N ASP A 76 -8.18 10.26 10.62
CA ASP A 76 -6.83 10.75 10.82
C ASP A 76 -6.48 11.79 9.76
N HIS A 77 -6.68 13.06 10.09
CA HIS A 77 -6.38 14.18 9.20
C HIS A 77 -4.88 14.41 9.03
N ASP A 78 -4.05 13.82 9.88
CA ASP A 78 -2.60 13.96 9.82
C ASP A 78 -1.91 12.85 9.03
N LEU A 79 -2.67 11.94 8.44
CA LEU A 79 -2.15 10.83 7.65
C LEU A 79 -1.43 11.34 6.40
N GLU A 80 -0.15 11.03 6.28
CA GLU A 80 0.70 11.46 5.15
C GLU A 80 0.91 10.36 4.13
N THR A 81 1.30 9.17 4.59
CA THR A 81 1.66 8.05 3.71
C THR A 81 1.13 6.74 4.25
N MET A 82 0.64 5.92 3.35
CA MET A 82 0.18 4.57 3.65
C MET A 82 0.91 3.58 2.75
N TYR A 83 1.60 2.64 3.38
CA TYR A 83 2.31 1.56 2.70
C TYR A 83 1.40 0.34 2.65
N LEU A 84 1.23 -0.24 1.46
CA LEU A 84 0.34 -1.38 1.24
C LEU A 84 1.19 -2.57 0.78
N ASP A 85 1.59 -3.41 1.73
CA ASP A 85 2.42 -4.58 1.42
C ASP A 85 1.56 -5.74 0.93
N SER A 86 1.95 -6.30 -0.22
CA SER A 86 1.18 -7.35 -0.90
C SER A 86 -0.20 -6.86 -1.33
N PHE A 87 -0.23 -5.81 -2.14
CA PHE A 87 -1.46 -5.15 -2.58
C PHE A 87 -2.51 -6.13 -3.11
N LEU A 88 -2.11 -7.10 -3.94
CA LEU A 88 -3.06 -8.05 -4.51
C LEU A 88 -3.77 -8.89 -3.44
N LYS A 89 -3.06 -9.26 -2.39
CA LYS A 89 -3.65 -10.02 -1.28
C LYS A 89 -4.52 -9.13 -0.40
N LEU A 90 -4.06 -7.93 -0.08
CA LEU A 90 -4.83 -6.98 0.73
C LEU A 90 -6.16 -6.62 0.07
N SER A 91 -6.15 -6.45 -1.25
CA SER A 91 -7.33 -6.04 -2.01
C SER A 91 -8.18 -7.21 -2.51
N ALA A 92 -7.78 -8.46 -2.24
CA ALA A 92 -8.44 -9.67 -2.74
C ALA A 92 -8.50 -9.71 -4.28
N LEU A 93 -7.45 -9.22 -4.95
CA LEU A 93 -7.38 -9.13 -6.41
C LEU A 93 -6.32 -10.04 -7.04
N GLU A 94 -5.86 -11.07 -6.33
CA GLU A 94 -4.92 -12.03 -6.92
C GLU A 94 -5.57 -12.71 -8.14
N GLY A 95 -4.88 -12.66 -9.28
CA GLY A 95 -5.38 -13.22 -10.52
C GLY A 95 -6.49 -12.43 -11.20
N ALA A 96 -6.86 -11.28 -10.69
CA ALA A 96 -7.93 -10.44 -11.22
C ALA A 96 -7.37 -9.15 -11.84
N ASP A 97 -8.22 -8.46 -12.62
CA ASP A 97 -7.89 -7.15 -13.17
C ASP A 97 -7.95 -6.09 -12.07
N ILE A 98 -6.87 -5.36 -11.86
CA ILE A 98 -6.78 -4.35 -10.80
C ILE A 98 -7.14 -2.94 -11.27
N THR A 99 -7.46 -2.76 -12.55
CA THR A 99 -7.60 -1.44 -13.18
C THR A 99 -8.55 -0.51 -12.43
N GLU A 100 -9.77 -0.95 -12.16
CA GLU A 100 -10.78 -0.08 -11.53
C GLU A 100 -10.45 0.23 -10.09
N THR A 101 -9.98 -0.75 -9.33
CA THR A 101 -9.56 -0.55 -7.93
C THR A 101 -8.37 0.40 -7.86
N TYR A 102 -7.40 0.24 -8.76
CA TYR A 102 -6.24 1.11 -8.83
C TYR A 102 -6.63 2.56 -9.14
N LYS A 103 -7.51 2.75 -10.12
CA LYS A 103 -8.03 4.09 -10.46
C LYS A 103 -8.74 4.74 -9.29
N THR A 104 -9.54 3.98 -8.55
CA THR A 104 -10.23 4.48 -7.36
C THR A 104 -9.22 4.88 -6.27
N LEU A 105 -8.18 4.07 -6.07
CA LEU A 105 -7.12 4.38 -5.11
C LEU A 105 -6.41 5.69 -5.47
N LYS A 106 -6.15 5.93 -6.76
CA LYS A 106 -5.56 7.20 -7.22
C LYS A 106 -6.46 8.38 -6.93
N LYS A 107 -7.77 8.24 -7.12
CA LYS A 107 -8.73 9.30 -6.80
C LYS A 107 -8.75 9.61 -5.31
N ILE A 108 -8.69 8.59 -4.47
CA ILE A 108 -8.63 8.74 -3.02
C ILE A 108 -7.34 9.48 -2.63
N SER A 109 -6.21 9.08 -3.21
CA SER A 109 -4.92 9.73 -2.98
C SER A 109 -4.97 11.22 -3.31
N ASP A 110 -5.51 11.57 -4.46
CA ASP A 110 -5.59 12.96 -4.91
C ASP A 110 -6.55 13.78 -4.04
N LYS A 111 -7.69 13.19 -3.68
CA LYS A 111 -8.72 13.91 -2.90
C LYS A 111 -8.28 14.22 -1.48
N TYR A 112 -7.61 13.28 -0.84
CA TYR A 112 -7.25 13.38 0.59
C TYR A 112 -5.77 13.69 0.83
N HIS A 113 -5.00 13.86 -0.25
CA HIS A 113 -3.57 14.17 -0.19
C HIS A 113 -2.76 13.13 0.60
N VAL A 114 -3.11 11.86 0.42
CA VAL A 114 -2.40 10.74 1.02
C VAL A 114 -1.56 10.05 -0.05
N THR A 115 -0.29 9.85 0.21
CA THR A 115 0.57 9.05 -0.66
C THR A 115 0.40 7.58 -0.35
N PHE A 116 0.13 6.76 -1.38
CA PHE A 116 0.12 5.31 -1.25
C PHE A 116 1.36 4.73 -1.91
N VAL A 117 2.04 3.83 -1.22
CA VAL A 117 3.17 3.08 -1.76
C VAL A 117 2.82 1.60 -1.71
N LEU A 118 2.73 0.97 -2.87
CA LEU A 118 2.24 -0.40 -3.02
C LEU A 118 3.35 -1.35 -3.41
N SER A 119 3.40 -2.54 -2.83
CA SER A 119 4.12 -3.65 -3.44
C SER A 119 3.13 -4.52 -4.21
N ILE A 120 3.41 -4.77 -5.48
CA ILE A 120 2.53 -5.57 -6.35
C ILE A 120 3.32 -6.72 -6.94
N SER A 121 2.82 -7.96 -6.75
CA SER A 121 3.47 -9.18 -7.25
C SER A 121 3.16 -9.42 -8.72
N MET A 122 3.55 -8.45 -9.56
CA MET A 122 3.46 -8.48 -11.01
C MET A 122 4.71 -7.81 -11.58
N ASP A 123 5.15 -8.26 -12.74
CA ASP A 123 6.18 -7.52 -13.47
C ASP A 123 5.61 -6.17 -13.93
N ALA A 124 6.47 -5.17 -14.04
CA ALA A 124 6.03 -3.82 -14.39
C ALA A 124 5.27 -3.77 -15.73
N ASP A 125 5.67 -4.58 -16.71
CA ASP A 125 5.03 -4.63 -18.03
C ASP A 125 3.65 -5.33 -18.00
N GLU A 126 3.36 -6.10 -16.96
CA GLU A 126 2.06 -6.76 -16.78
C GLU A 126 1.01 -5.88 -16.11
N LEU A 127 1.42 -4.73 -15.58
CA LEU A 127 0.51 -3.78 -14.93
C LEU A 127 -0.43 -3.14 -15.96
N PRO A 128 -1.64 -2.72 -15.55
CA PRO A 128 -2.50 -1.94 -16.44
C PRO A 128 -1.85 -0.60 -16.79
N GLU A 129 -2.22 -0.04 -17.93
CA GLU A 129 -1.63 1.21 -18.42
C GLU A 129 -1.72 2.35 -17.41
N CYS A 130 -2.83 2.43 -16.67
CA CYS A 130 -3.02 3.47 -15.65
C CYS A 130 -2.04 3.39 -14.49
N ALA A 131 -1.36 2.26 -14.32
CA ALA A 131 -0.42 2.03 -13.22
C ALA A 131 1.05 2.07 -13.65
N LYS A 132 1.33 1.84 -14.93
CA LYS A 132 2.72 1.71 -15.40
C LYS A 132 3.59 2.93 -15.12
N GLY A 133 3.03 4.11 -15.22
CA GLY A 133 3.76 5.36 -14.98
C GLY A 133 4.09 5.62 -13.52
N ASP A 134 3.50 4.85 -12.61
CA ASP A 134 3.67 5.04 -11.16
C ASP A 134 4.74 4.11 -10.56
N VAL A 135 5.34 3.24 -11.36
CA VAL A 135 6.39 2.32 -10.91
C VAL A 135 7.66 3.09 -10.58
N ILE A 136 8.10 2.98 -9.32
CA ILE A 136 9.36 3.61 -8.88
C ILE A 136 10.50 2.61 -8.77
N ILE A 137 10.17 1.33 -8.53
CA ILE A 137 11.15 0.24 -8.46
C ILE A 137 10.57 -0.95 -9.22
N SER A 138 11.36 -1.49 -10.15
CA SER A 138 11.02 -2.70 -10.92
C SER A 138 12.06 -3.77 -10.62
N LEU A 139 11.63 -4.87 -10.05
CA LEU A 139 12.50 -5.97 -9.63
C LEU A 139 12.36 -7.21 -10.51
#